data_249e17983e0ecda3a311fcbe2a8cfa51
#
_entry.id   249e17983e0ecda3a311fcbe2a8cfa51
#
_cell.length_a   1.000
_cell.length_b   1.000
_cell.length_c   1.000
_cell.angle_alpha   90.00
_cell.angle_beta   90.00
_cell.angle_gamma   90.00
#
_symmetry.space_group_name_H-M   'P 1'
#
loop_
_entity.id
_entity.type
_entity.pdbx_description
1 polymer ?
#
loop_
_entity_poly.entity_id
_entity_poly.type
_entity_poly.pdbx_seq_one_letter_code
_entity_poly.pdbx_strand_id
1 'polypeptide(L)'
;MVNKKTLKRSIQKIVSSANTEFNVYKVKFNNHLGSHLIKYGGWGNVYRERLFRKKYAMYSDDKVHEFLITDQKPGLLEGRLDHYTYKSIHHHVSKINKYSDMMAEKMFERGKKINRFKIIVSPIFEFIKVLIFKRAFLDGFPGFYIAKTMSYYTFLKYIKLREKIRLMELEKNRLK
;
A
#
# COMPACT_ATOMS: atom_id res chain seq x y z
N MET A 1 23.20 -5.94 5.57
CA MET A 1 22.70 -5.59 6.92
C MET A 1 22.55 -4.09 6.99
N VAL A 2 21.37 -3.56 6.66
CA VAL A 2 21.15 -2.11 6.67
C VAL A 2 20.70 -1.72 8.05
N ASN A 3 21.45 -1.17 8.68
CA ASN A 3 21.76 -0.10 9.58
C ASN A 3 20.63 0.34 10.52
N LYS A 4 20.06 -0.63 11.26
CA LYS A 4 19.26 -0.32 12.46
C LYS A 4 20.03 0.60 13.42
N LYS A 5 21.37 0.51 13.46
CA LYS A 5 22.23 1.39 14.27
C LYS A 5 22.17 2.84 13.78
N THR A 6 22.21 3.10 12.45
CA THR A 6 22.13 4.47 11.89
C THR A 6 20.76 5.07 12.16
N LEU A 7 19.67 4.34 11.90
CA LEU A 7 18.32 4.80 12.20
C LEU A 7 18.15 5.12 13.68
N LYS A 8 18.62 4.25 14.58
CA LYS A 8 18.57 4.49 16.03
C LYS A 8 19.32 5.77 16.41
N ARG A 9 20.53 5.98 15.88
CA ARG A 9 21.32 7.21 16.13
C ARG A 9 20.61 8.46 15.61
N SER A 10 20.02 8.40 14.41
CA SER A 10 19.27 9.49 13.81
C SER A 10 18.07 9.88 14.69
N ILE A 11 17.30 8.89 15.15
CA ILE A 11 16.17 9.11 16.06
C ILE A 11 16.66 9.73 17.39
N GLN A 12 17.70 9.16 18.00
CA GLN A 12 18.24 9.66 19.26
C GLN A 12 18.70 11.11 19.14
N LYS A 13 19.42 11.48 18.08
CA LYS A 13 19.86 12.83 17.80
C LYS A 13 18.68 13.82 17.74
N ILE A 14 17.58 13.43 17.07
CA ILE A 14 16.40 14.28 16.93
C ILE A 14 15.65 14.39 18.26
N VAL A 15 15.47 13.29 18.98
CA VAL A 15 14.73 13.27 20.25
C VAL A 15 15.45 14.03 21.35
N SER A 16 16.80 13.96 21.38
CA SER A 16 17.61 14.67 22.39
C SER A 16 17.80 16.16 22.07
N SER A 17 17.47 16.60 20.85
CA SER A 17 17.59 18.02 20.46
C SER A 17 16.33 18.78 20.83
N ALA A 18 16.47 19.88 21.59
CA ALA A 18 15.37 20.79 21.90
C ALA A 18 14.85 21.51 20.64
N ASN A 19 15.76 21.89 19.74
CA ASN A 19 15.47 22.55 18.47
C ASN A 19 15.77 21.60 17.31
N THR A 20 14.72 21.16 16.61
CA THR A 20 14.82 20.37 15.39
C THR A 20 14.27 21.15 14.22
N GLU A 21 14.89 21.04 13.05
CA GLU A 21 14.48 21.71 11.81
C GLU A 21 13.06 21.29 11.38
N PHE A 22 12.66 20.04 11.68
CA PHE A 22 11.36 19.49 11.31
C PHE A 22 10.62 18.94 12.53
N ASN A 23 9.28 18.98 12.46
CA ASN A 23 8.39 18.39 13.48
C ASN A 23 7.88 17.00 13.08
N VAL A 24 8.03 16.64 11.82
CA VAL A 24 7.62 15.35 11.24
C VAL A 24 8.79 14.78 10.46
N TYR A 25 9.03 13.48 10.54
CA TYR A 25 10.11 12.80 9.84
C TYR A 25 9.59 11.51 9.19
N LYS A 26 10.02 11.29 7.95
CA LYS A 26 9.80 10.06 7.21
C LYS A 26 11.04 9.18 7.21
N VAL A 27 10.83 7.88 7.20
CA VAL A 27 11.89 6.87 7.09
C VAL A 27 11.70 6.04 5.82
N LYS A 28 12.80 5.66 5.21
CA LYS A 28 12.80 4.74 4.06
C LYS A 28 12.54 3.32 4.51
N PHE A 29 11.59 2.64 3.84
CA PHE A 29 11.29 1.23 4.08
C PHE A 29 12.02 0.33 3.10
N ASN A 30 12.59 -0.74 3.61
CA ASN A 30 13.00 -1.90 2.85
C ASN A 30 11.87 -2.92 2.91
N ASN A 31 11.05 -3.00 1.89
CA ASN A 31 9.94 -3.94 1.87
C ASN A 31 10.41 -5.33 1.48
N HIS A 32 10.04 -6.33 2.28
CA HIS A 32 10.40 -7.73 2.05
C HIS A 32 9.14 -8.56 1.73
N LEU A 33 9.29 -9.46 0.76
CA LEU A 33 8.38 -10.57 0.51
C LEU A 33 9.07 -11.86 0.97
N GLY A 34 8.67 -12.39 2.13
CA GLY A 34 9.44 -13.42 2.80
C GLY A 34 10.85 -12.90 3.11
N SER A 35 11.89 -13.60 2.66
CA SER A 35 13.29 -13.21 2.79
C SER A 35 13.78 -12.25 1.70
N HIS A 36 13.03 -12.03 0.62
CA HIS A 36 13.47 -11.26 -0.54
C HIS A 36 13.19 -9.77 -0.36
N LEU A 37 14.24 -8.95 -0.45
CA LEU A 37 14.13 -7.50 -0.52
C LEU A 37 13.62 -7.09 -1.89
N ILE A 38 12.51 -6.37 -1.92
CA ILE A 38 11.90 -5.85 -3.14
C ILE A 38 12.34 -4.39 -3.36
N LYS A 39 12.93 -4.12 -4.51
CA LYS A 39 13.49 -2.80 -4.86
C LYS A 39 12.63 -2.04 -5.87
N TYR A 40 11.81 -2.74 -6.64
CA TYR A 40 11.04 -2.20 -7.76
C TYR A 40 9.54 -2.50 -7.62
N GLY A 41 8.78 -2.39 -8.68
CA GLY A 41 7.36 -2.73 -8.70
C GLY A 41 6.45 -1.81 -7.88
N GLY A 42 6.96 -0.66 -7.44
CA GLY A 42 6.25 0.27 -6.54
C GLY A 42 6.38 -0.08 -5.05
N TRP A 43 7.16 -1.10 -4.70
CA TRP A 43 7.47 -1.50 -3.33
C TRP A 43 8.84 -0.99 -2.86
N GLY A 44 9.74 -0.69 -3.78
CA GLY A 44 11.00 -0.02 -3.49
C GLY A 44 10.82 1.48 -3.26
N ASN A 45 11.77 2.10 -2.61
CA ASN A 45 11.80 3.55 -2.36
C ASN A 45 10.54 4.10 -1.66
N VAL A 46 9.90 3.31 -0.82
CA VAL A 46 8.74 3.73 -0.04
C VAL A 46 9.23 4.47 1.19
N TYR A 47 8.71 5.67 1.37
CA TYR A 47 8.93 6.50 2.56
C TYR A 47 7.62 6.62 3.32
N ARG A 48 7.70 6.57 4.67
CA ARG A 48 6.54 6.75 5.53
C ARG A 48 6.92 7.63 6.70
N GLU A 49 6.04 8.53 7.06
CA GLU A 49 6.14 9.34 8.27
C GLU A 49 6.00 8.42 9.49
N ARG A 50 7.00 8.42 10.39
CA ARG A 50 7.02 7.52 11.56
C ARG A 50 7.50 8.18 12.84
N LEU A 51 8.14 9.34 12.76
CA LEU A 51 8.55 10.11 13.93
C LEU A 51 7.96 11.51 13.80
N PHE A 52 7.19 11.94 14.79
CA PHE A 52 6.56 13.26 14.79
C PHE A 52 6.25 13.73 16.21
N ARG A 53 6.17 15.02 16.39
CA ARG A 53 5.67 15.66 17.62
C ARG A 53 4.15 15.67 17.57
N LYS A 54 3.48 15.13 18.60
CA LYS A 54 2.00 15.00 18.67
C LYS A 54 1.26 16.32 18.46
N LYS A 55 1.89 17.45 18.81
CA LYS A 55 1.30 18.78 18.60
C LYS A 55 1.10 19.14 17.13
N TYR A 56 1.87 18.54 16.21
CA TYR A 56 1.92 18.92 14.79
C TYR A 56 1.41 17.87 13.84
N ALA A 57 1.03 16.70 14.34
CA ALA A 57 0.54 15.64 13.51
C ALA A 57 -0.28 14.61 14.29
N MET A 58 -1.28 14.01 13.63
CA MET A 58 -2.10 12.93 14.15
C MET A 58 -2.45 11.95 13.05
N TYR A 59 -2.75 10.70 13.40
CA TYR A 59 -3.23 9.74 12.42
C TYR A 59 -4.71 9.98 12.09
N SER A 60 -5.07 9.72 10.83
CA SER A 60 -6.47 9.72 10.39
C SER A 60 -7.23 8.53 10.97
N ASP A 61 -8.55 8.68 11.13
CA ASP A 61 -9.46 7.60 11.54
C ASP A 61 -9.86 6.67 10.38
N ASP A 62 -9.20 6.75 9.22
CA ASP A 62 -9.47 5.89 8.06
C ASP A 62 -9.03 4.45 8.36
N LYS A 63 -10.02 3.55 8.53
CA LYS A 63 -9.81 2.12 8.85
C LYS A 63 -9.05 1.34 7.76
N VAL A 64 -8.96 1.88 6.55
CA VAL A 64 -8.34 1.19 5.40
C VAL A 64 -6.96 1.73 5.08
N HIS A 65 -6.79 3.03 5.14
CA HIS A 65 -5.55 3.73 4.80
C HIS A 65 -5.27 4.80 5.84
N GLU A 66 -4.74 4.40 6.99
CA GLU A 66 -4.22 5.35 7.97
C GLU A 66 -3.12 6.20 7.33
N PHE A 67 -3.28 7.51 7.36
CA PHE A 67 -2.27 8.46 6.94
C PHE A 67 -2.08 9.53 8.02
N LEU A 68 -0.91 10.13 8.03
CA LEU A 68 -0.61 11.19 8.97
C LEU A 68 -1.21 12.51 8.46
N ILE A 69 -2.08 13.10 9.25
CA ILE A 69 -2.64 14.44 9.01
C ILE A 69 -1.65 15.44 9.58
N THR A 70 -1.08 16.27 8.72
CA THR A 70 -0.12 17.31 9.09
C THR A 70 0.01 18.32 7.97
N ASP A 71 0.27 19.56 8.32
CA ASP A 71 0.66 20.65 7.42
C ASP A 71 2.20 20.81 7.33
N GLN A 72 2.93 20.02 8.14
CA GLN A 72 4.37 20.12 8.26
C GLN A 72 5.09 19.39 7.12
N LYS A 73 6.11 20.03 6.56
CA LYS A 73 7.04 19.39 5.63
C LYS A 73 7.87 18.34 6.38
N PRO A 74 7.86 17.06 5.95
CA PRO A 74 8.61 16.04 6.64
C PRO A 74 10.11 16.09 6.32
N GLY A 75 10.95 16.04 7.35
CA GLY A 75 12.37 15.75 7.25
C GLY A 75 12.63 14.27 6.94
N LEU A 76 13.87 13.90 6.66
CA LEU A 76 14.29 12.53 6.35
C LEU A 76 15.14 11.97 7.49
N LEU A 77 14.74 10.79 8.02
CA LEU A 77 15.57 10.03 8.94
C LEU A 77 16.67 9.31 8.15
N GLU A 78 17.88 9.37 8.66
CA GLU A 78 18.98 8.55 8.15
C GLU A 78 18.76 7.07 8.50
N GLY A 79 19.11 6.19 7.54
CA GLY A 79 18.92 4.76 7.68
C GLY A 79 17.64 4.25 7.05
N ARG A 80 17.32 2.99 7.32
CA ARG A 80 16.19 2.29 6.71
C ARG A 80 15.54 1.36 7.71
N LEU A 81 14.24 1.14 7.56
CA LEU A 81 13.46 0.21 8.36
C LEU A 81 13.12 -1.02 7.52
N ASP A 82 13.57 -2.19 7.94
CA ASP A 82 13.15 -3.44 7.30
C ASP A 82 11.70 -3.74 7.65
N HIS A 83 10.88 -3.87 6.63
CA HIS A 83 9.45 -4.07 6.73
C HIS A 83 9.06 -5.40 6.05
N TYR A 84 8.82 -6.40 6.87
CA TYR A 84 8.34 -7.72 6.43
C TYR A 84 6.84 -7.68 6.23
N THR A 85 6.43 -7.16 5.07
CA THR A 85 5.03 -6.91 4.74
C THR A 85 4.20 -8.19 4.75
N TYR A 86 4.79 -9.28 4.27
CA TYR A 86 4.14 -10.59 4.20
C TYR A 86 5.08 -11.70 4.65
N LYS A 87 4.61 -12.48 5.63
CA LYS A 87 5.36 -13.61 6.20
C LYS A 87 5.41 -14.82 5.24
N SER A 88 4.41 -14.95 4.36
CA SER A 88 4.28 -16.07 3.41
C SER A 88 3.42 -15.65 2.21
N ILE A 89 3.45 -16.46 1.15
CA ILE A 89 2.55 -16.32 -0.01
C ILE A 89 1.09 -16.44 0.44
N HIS A 90 0.76 -17.40 1.28
CA HIS A 90 -0.59 -17.56 1.84
C HIS A 90 -1.06 -16.28 2.54
N HIS A 91 -0.23 -15.71 3.41
CA HIS A 91 -0.55 -14.45 4.11
C HIS A 91 -0.74 -13.28 3.13
N HIS A 92 0.06 -13.21 2.05
CA HIS A 92 -0.10 -12.20 1.02
C HIS A 92 -1.44 -12.35 0.28
N VAL A 93 -1.76 -13.56 -0.19
CA VAL A 93 -3.02 -13.84 -0.92
C VAL A 93 -4.24 -13.56 -0.04
N SER A 94 -4.20 -13.96 1.24
CA SER A 94 -5.27 -13.67 2.20
C SER A 94 -5.49 -12.16 2.37
N LYS A 95 -4.41 -11.38 2.45
CA LYS A 95 -4.52 -9.91 2.51
C LYS A 95 -5.06 -9.31 1.20
N ILE A 96 -4.63 -9.81 0.04
CA ILE A 96 -5.18 -9.39 -1.25
C ILE A 96 -6.68 -9.59 -1.28
N ASN A 97 -7.16 -10.75 -0.84
CA ASN A 97 -8.58 -11.04 -0.77
C ASN A 97 -9.30 -10.02 0.12
N LYS A 98 -8.85 -9.84 1.38
CA LYS A 98 -9.43 -8.88 2.32
C LYS A 98 -9.42 -7.44 1.79
N TYR A 99 -8.30 -6.96 1.27
CA TYR A 99 -8.21 -5.59 0.77
C TYR A 99 -9.04 -5.37 -0.50
N SER A 100 -9.22 -6.39 -1.34
CA SER A 100 -10.11 -6.29 -2.49
C SER A 100 -11.59 -6.19 -2.08
N ASP A 101 -12.00 -6.85 -0.97
CA ASP A 101 -13.35 -6.69 -0.40
C ASP A 101 -13.57 -5.25 0.10
N MET A 102 -12.65 -4.75 0.91
CA MET A 102 -12.72 -3.38 1.45
C MET A 102 -12.74 -2.33 0.34
N MET A 103 -11.96 -2.53 -0.73
CA MET A 103 -11.94 -1.60 -1.86
C MET A 103 -13.22 -1.67 -2.69
N ALA A 104 -13.76 -2.87 -2.91
CA ALA A 104 -15.04 -3.05 -3.60
C ALA A 104 -16.17 -2.37 -2.82
N GLU A 105 -16.21 -2.49 -1.48
CA GLU A 105 -17.15 -1.80 -0.62
C GLU A 105 -17.05 -0.28 -0.78
N LYS A 106 -15.87 0.28 -0.59
CA LYS A 106 -15.61 1.72 -0.71
C LYS A 106 -15.98 2.26 -2.11
N MET A 107 -15.81 1.46 -3.14
CA MET A 107 -16.22 1.82 -4.51
C MET A 107 -17.74 1.75 -4.69
N PHE A 108 -18.39 0.78 -4.08
CA PHE A 108 -19.83 0.60 -4.10
C PHE A 108 -20.54 1.77 -3.36
N GLU A 109 -20.11 2.10 -2.13
CA GLU A 109 -20.60 3.25 -1.35
C GLU A 109 -20.47 4.58 -2.12
N ARG A 110 -19.42 4.73 -2.95
CA ARG A 110 -19.21 5.89 -3.81
C ARG A 110 -20.03 5.86 -5.12
N GLY A 111 -20.93 4.91 -5.28
CA GLY A 111 -21.77 4.75 -6.47
C GLY A 111 -20.98 4.44 -7.75
N LYS A 112 -19.76 3.90 -7.65
CA LYS A 112 -18.95 3.61 -8.84
C LYS A 112 -19.56 2.50 -9.67
N LYS A 113 -19.78 2.79 -10.96
CA LYS A 113 -20.18 1.79 -11.95
C LYS A 113 -18.97 1.13 -12.57
N ILE A 114 -19.12 -0.12 -12.99
CA ILE A 114 -18.08 -0.92 -13.64
C ILE A 114 -18.67 -1.67 -14.84
N ASN A 115 -18.00 -1.62 -15.98
CA ASN A 115 -18.36 -2.41 -17.16
C ASN A 115 -17.47 -3.67 -17.28
N ARG A 116 -17.92 -4.64 -18.08
CA ARG A 116 -17.20 -5.91 -18.29
C ARG A 116 -15.82 -5.70 -18.90
N PHE A 117 -15.69 -4.79 -19.83
CA PHE A 117 -14.43 -4.47 -20.50
C PHE A 117 -13.36 -4.02 -19.49
N LYS A 118 -13.72 -3.14 -18.57
CA LYS A 118 -12.79 -2.66 -17.53
C LYS A 118 -12.34 -3.77 -16.57
N ILE A 119 -13.21 -4.75 -16.29
CA ILE A 119 -12.85 -5.90 -15.43
C ILE A 119 -11.75 -6.73 -16.10
N ILE A 120 -11.77 -6.88 -17.42
CA ILE A 120 -10.80 -7.66 -18.19
C ILE A 120 -9.52 -6.88 -18.46
N VAL A 121 -9.63 -5.65 -18.94
CA VAL A 121 -8.48 -4.89 -19.43
C VAL A 121 -7.64 -4.29 -18.31
N SER A 122 -8.28 -3.82 -17.22
CA SER A 122 -7.53 -3.17 -16.13
C SER A 122 -6.50 -4.08 -15.44
N PRO A 123 -6.76 -5.38 -15.18
CA PRO A 123 -5.75 -6.29 -14.65
C PRO A 123 -4.55 -6.48 -15.58
N ILE A 124 -4.81 -6.57 -16.89
CA ILE A 124 -3.74 -6.71 -17.91
C ILE A 124 -2.86 -5.47 -17.91
N PHE A 125 -3.51 -4.30 -17.93
CA PHE A 125 -2.79 -3.03 -17.85
C PHE A 125 -1.99 -2.89 -16.54
N GLU A 126 -2.56 -3.28 -15.39
CA GLU A 126 -1.85 -3.23 -14.11
C GLU A 126 -0.64 -4.16 -14.09
N PHE A 127 -0.76 -5.37 -14.68
CA PHE A 127 0.36 -6.28 -14.82
C PHE A 127 1.52 -5.66 -15.61
N ILE A 128 1.23 -5.14 -16.80
CA ILE A 128 2.22 -4.49 -17.68
C ILE A 128 2.83 -3.27 -16.98
N LYS A 129 2.00 -2.44 -16.35
CA LYS A 129 2.43 -1.25 -15.62
C LYS A 129 3.41 -1.61 -14.48
N VAL A 130 3.11 -2.62 -13.67
CA VAL A 130 3.98 -3.01 -12.56
C VAL A 130 5.24 -3.70 -13.08
N LEU A 131 5.10 -4.64 -14.01
CA LEU A 131 6.24 -5.41 -14.51
C LEU A 131 7.21 -4.53 -15.28
N ILE A 132 6.72 -3.74 -16.23
CA ILE A 132 7.55 -2.98 -17.17
C ILE A 132 7.79 -1.56 -16.66
N PHE A 133 6.74 -0.75 -16.50
CA PHE A 133 6.91 0.68 -16.19
C PHE A 133 7.45 0.92 -14.77
N LYS A 134 7.04 0.10 -13.79
CA LYS A 134 7.63 0.12 -12.44
C LYS A 134 8.86 -0.78 -12.29
N ARG A 135 9.35 -1.34 -13.40
CA ARG A 135 10.57 -2.13 -13.49
C ARG A 135 10.64 -3.33 -12.54
N ALA A 136 9.49 -3.94 -12.20
CA ALA A 136 9.46 -5.07 -11.29
C ALA A 136 10.25 -6.27 -11.83
N PHE A 137 10.43 -6.40 -13.17
CA PHE A 137 11.25 -7.43 -13.79
C PHE A 137 12.70 -7.43 -13.29
N LEU A 138 13.22 -6.29 -12.81
CA LEU A 138 14.59 -6.20 -12.26
C LEU A 138 14.74 -6.89 -10.90
N ASP A 139 13.64 -7.18 -10.21
CA ASP A 139 13.63 -8.02 -9.00
C ASP A 139 13.48 -9.51 -9.33
N GLY A 140 13.55 -9.91 -10.62
CA GLY A 140 13.42 -11.29 -11.07
C GLY A 140 12.06 -11.90 -10.76
N PHE A 141 12.05 -13.18 -10.33
CA PHE A 141 10.81 -13.89 -10.03
C PHE A 141 9.95 -13.24 -8.93
N PRO A 142 10.48 -12.72 -7.81
CA PRO A 142 9.71 -11.95 -6.85
C PRO A 142 9.01 -10.73 -7.44
N GLY A 143 9.65 -10.02 -8.37
CA GLY A 143 9.05 -8.89 -9.07
C GLY A 143 7.91 -9.31 -10.01
N PHE A 144 8.10 -10.42 -10.74
CA PHE A 144 7.03 -11.01 -11.55
C PHE A 144 5.83 -11.42 -10.68
N TYR A 145 6.08 -12.08 -9.56
CA TYR A 145 5.04 -12.45 -8.60
C TYR A 145 4.25 -11.22 -8.11
N ILE A 146 4.93 -10.12 -7.77
CA ILE A 146 4.27 -8.87 -7.35
C ILE A 146 3.41 -8.31 -8.50
N ALA A 147 3.92 -8.26 -9.72
CA ALA A 147 3.15 -7.78 -10.87
C ALA A 147 1.88 -8.62 -11.08
N LYS A 148 1.99 -9.95 -10.97
CA LYS A 148 0.86 -10.88 -11.11
C LYS A 148 -0.17 -10.70 -10.00
N THR A 149 0.27 -10.56 -8.76
CA THR A 149 -0.63 -10.38 -7.61
C THR A 149 -1.30 -9.02 -7.58
N MET A 150 -0.66 -7.95 -8.06
CA MET A 150 -1.28 -6.62 -8.23
C MET A 150 -2.35 -6.63 -9.34
N SER A 151 -2.09 -7.35 -10.42
CA SER A 151 -3.07 -7.64 -11.47
C SER A 151 -4.29 -8.38 -10.90
N TYR A 152 -4.04 -9.45 -10.14
CA TYR A 152 -5.08 -10.25 -9.48
C TYR A 152 -5.91 -9.42 -8.49
N TYR A 153 -5.27 -8.61 -7.65
CA TYR A 153 -5.97 -7.65 -6.79
C TYR A 153 -6.90 -6.71 -7.59
N THR A 154 -6.41 -6.22 -8.74
CA THR A 154 -7.19 -5.33 -9.60
C THR A 154 -8.39 -6.05 -10.22
N PHE A 155 -8.26 -7.32 -10.60
CA PHE A 155 -9.36 -8.16 -11.03
C PHE A 155 -10.37 -8.36 -9.90
N LEU A 156 -9.92 -8.80 -8.72
CA LEU A 156 -10.79 -9.10 -7.58
C LEU A 156 -11.63 -7.89 -7.16
N LYS A 157 -11.05 -6.73 -6.99
CA LYS A 157 -11.81 -5.54 -6.55
C LYS A 157 -12.93 -5.16 -7.53
N TYR A 158 -12.72 -5.36 -8.83
CA TYR A 158 -13.72 -5.02 -9.83
C TYR A 158 -14.80 -6.09 -9.98
N ILE A 159 -14.44 -7.38 -9.92
CA ILE A 159 -15.44 -8.45 -9.99
C ILE A 159 -16.34 -8.46 -8.76
N LYS A 160 -15.78 -8.23 -7.56
CA LYS A 160 -16.52 -8.09 -6.31
C LYS A 160 -17.42 -6.85 -6.30
N LEU A 161 -16.95 -5.71 -6.84
CA LEU A 161 -17.80 -4.54 -7.02
C LEU A 161 -19.01 -4.85 -7.92
N ARG A 162 -18.78 -5.56 -9.02
CA ARG A 162 -19.85 -5.95 -9.92
C ARG A 162 -20.86 -6.88 -9.26
N GLU A 163 -20.38 -7.84 -8.47
CA GLU A 163 -21.23 -8.72 -7.68
C GLU A 163 -22.15 -7.95 -6.75
N LYS A 164 -21.61 -6.99 -5.97
CA LYS A 164 -22.39 -6.13 -5.07
C LYS A 164 -23.47 -5.33 -5.82
N ILE A 165 -23.12 -4.72 -6.95
CA ILE A 165 -24.09 -3.97 -7.78
C ILE A 165 -25.21 -4.89 -8.24
N ARG A 166 -24.88 -6.10 -8.73
CA ARG A 166 -25.86 -7.08 -9.19
C ARG A 166 -26.80 -7.53 -8.08
N LEU A 167 -26.25 -7.81 -6.88
CA LEU A 167 -27.07 -8.23 -5.72
C LEU A 167 -28.07 -7.14 -5.33
N MET A 168 -27.63 -5.88 -5.28
CA MET A 168 -28.52 -4.74 -5.00
C MET A 168 -29.62 -4.60 -6.06
N GLU A 169 -29.32 -4.80 -7.34
CA GLU A 169 -30.31 -4.75 -8.43
C GLU A 169 -31.37 -5.87 -8.31
N LEU A 170 -30.93 -7.08 -7.94
CA LEU A 170 -31.84 -8.20 -7.72
C LEU A 170 -32.77 -7.96 -6.51
N GLU A 171 -32.27 -7.42 -5.42
CA GLU A 171 -33.09 -7.05 -4.26
C GLU A 171 -34.13 -6.01 -4.61
N LYS A 172 -33.75 -4.94 -5.32
CA LYS A 172 -34.70 -3.93 -5.79
C LYS A 172 -35.82 -4.48 -6.69
N ASN A 173 -35.50 -5.48 -7.50
CA ASN A 173 -36.50 -6.10 -8.39
C ASN A 173 -37.42 -7.09 -7.66
N ARG A 174 -37.00 -7.63 -6.51
CA ARG A 174 -37.86 -8.49 -5.68
C ARG A 174 -38.87 -7.67 -4.85
N LEU A 175 -38.59 -6.39 -4.59
CA LEU A 175 -39.43 -5.50 -3.79
C LEU A 175 -40.44 -4.70 -4.63
N LYS A 176 -40.40 -4.88 -5.96
CA LYS A 176 -41.39 -4.34 -6.92
C LYS A 176 -42.40 -5.38 -7.31
#